data_d64b3cd53cb7ab2f8e75ea86bbcc802d
#
_entry.id   d64b3cd53cb7ab2f8e75ea86bbcc802d
#
_cell.length_a   1.000
_cell.length_b   1.000
_cell.length_c   1.000
_cell.angle_alpha   90.00
_cell.angle_beta   90.00
_cell.angle_gamma   90.00
#
_symmetry.space_group_name_H-M   'P 1'
#
loop_
_entity.id
_entity.type
_entity.pdbx_description
1 polymer ?
#
loop_
_entity_poly.entity_id
_entity_poly.type
_entity_poly.pdbx_seq_one_letter_code
_entity_poly.pdbx_strand_id
1 'polypeptide(L)'
;MQKTVCELFAGVGGFRLGLQHASPHWETVWFSQWEPGRKKQWAHDCYVRHFGDIDERTGQDIASVDKTAIPDHTLLVGGFPCQNYSVAASKSSKGIEGEKGALWWSIRDTLIAKRPPFVLLENVDRLLKSPASQRGRDFGVMLTCFAQLGYNVEWRVVNAALPKGADGFSYLHAITGRAMGQPWDFLRLRTCCCRTDSSHKHFPAP
;
A
#
# COMPACT_ATOMS: atom_id res chain seq x y z
N MET A 1 11.58 -14.60 -13.22
CA MET A 1 11.32 -13.15 -12.97
C MET A 1 12.09 -12.76 -11.71
N GLN A 2 12.89 -11.70 -11.75
CA GLN A 2 13.57 -11.19 -10.56
C GLN A 2 12.51 -10.68 -9.55
N LYS A 3 12.74 -10.89 -8.28
CA LYS A 3 11.83 -10.45 -7.21
C LYS A 3 12.28 -9.09 -6.65
N THR A 4 12.17 -8.04 -7.49
CA THR A 4 12.53 -6.67 -7.12
C THR A 4 11.33 -5.89 -6.61
N VAL A 5 11.53 -5.05 -5.60
CA VAL A 5 10.48 -4.31 -4.91
C VAL A 5 10.76 -2.81 -4.91
N CYS A 6 9.75 -2.02 -5.24
CA CYS A 6 9.69 -0.60 -4.91
C CYS A 6 8.70 -0.42 -3.75
N GLU A 7 9.15 0.19 -2.65
CA GLU A 7 8.33 0.41 -1.46
C GLU A 7 8.03 1.90 -1.30
N LEU A 8 6.74 2.29 -1.45
CA LEU A 8 6.29 3.65 -1.23
C LEU A 8 5.70 3.81 0.17
N PHE A 9 5.94 4.96 0.79
CA PHE A 9 5.48 5.24 2.16
C PHE A 9 5.96 4.17 3.15
N ALA A 10 7.23 3.83 3.06
CA ALA A 10 7.83 2.65 3.66
C ALA A 10 7.73 2.59 5.20
N GLY A 11 7.46 3.74 5.85
CA GLY A 11 7.45 3.82 7.30
C GLY A 11 8.79 3.38 7.89
N VAL A 12 8.75 2.39 8.75
CA VAL A 12 9.94 1.76 9.34
C VAL A 12 10.31 0.42 8.69
N GLY A 13 9.71 0.10 7.52
CA GLY A 13 10.06 -1.09 6.73
C GLY A 13 9.23 -2.34 6.98
N GLY A 14 7.97 -2.18 7.35
CA GLY A 14 7.07 -3.32 7.61
C GLY A 14 6.89 -4.24 6.41
N PHE A 15 6.70 -3.70 5.21
CA PHE A 15 6.62 -4.50 3.98
C PHE A 15 7.92 -5.23 3.68
N ARG A 16 9.06 -4.55 3.81
CA ARG A 16 10.37 -5.15 3.55
C ARG A 16 10.62 -6.34 4.47
N LEU A 17 10.37 -6.21 5.78
CA LEU A 17 10.47 -7.31 6.72
C LEU A 17 9.53 -8.47 6.36
N GLY A 18 8.26 -8.17 6.06
CA GLY A 18 7.28 -9.19 5.68
C GLY A 18 7.69 -9.95 4.42
N LEU A 19 8.20 -9.25 3.41
CA LEU A 19 8.68 -9.86 2.18
C LEU A 19 9.93 -10.71 2.40
N GLN A 20 10.90 -10.24 3.18
CA GLN A 20 12.09 -11.00 3.55
C GLN A 20 11.75 -12.28 4.31
N HIS A 21 10.77 -12.23 5.24
CA HIS A 21 10.28 -13.42 5.93
C HIS A 21 9.55 -14.39 4.99
N ALA A 22 8.85 -13.88 3.98
CA ALA A 22 8.16 -14.71 2.99
C ALA A 22 9.14 -15.41 2.03
N SER A 23 10.24 -14.75 1.66
CA SER A 23 11.28 -15.30 0.81
C SER A 23 12.55 -14.41 0.85
N PRO A 24 13.74 -15.01 1.00
CA PRO A 24 15.00 -14.26 0.96
C PRO A 24 15.35 -13.71 -0.43
N HIS A 25 14.58 -14.07 -1.46
CA HIS A 25 14.81 -13.63 -2.83
C HIS A 25 14.17 -12.28 -3.16
N TRP A 26 13.40 -11.66 -2.23
CA TRP A 26 12.86 -10.32 -2.41
C TRP A 26 13.95 -9.28 -2.14
N GLU A 27 14.21 -8.46 -3.13
CA GLU A 27 15.18 -7.37 -3.07
C GLU A 27 14.48 -6.03 -3.22
N THR A 28 14.59 -5.15 -2.21
CA THR A 28 14.08 -3.78 -2.31
C THR A 28 15.10 -2.95 -3.08
N VAL A 29 14.74 -2.56 -4.30
CA VAL A 29 15.60 -1.77 -5.20
C VAL A 29 15.42 -0.28 -5.03
N TRP A 30 14.29 0.14 -4.44
CA TRP A 30 14.02 1.53 -4.10
C TRP A 30 12.92 1.64 -3.05
N PHE A 31 12.96 2.71 -2.24
CA PHE A 31 11.89 3.04 -1.30
C PHE A 31 11.69 4.54 -1.20
N SER A 32 10.55 4.98 -0.66
CA SER A 32 10.26 6.37 -0.35
C SER A 32 9.62 6.46 1.02
N GLN A 33 10.19 7.34 1.86
CA GLN A 33 9.60 7.69 3.15
C GLN A 33 9.84 9.17 3.43
N TRP A 34 8.76 9.91 3.62
CA TRP A 34 8.77 11.33 3.91
C TRP A 34 7.70 11.70 4.93
N GLU A 35 8.07 12.52 5.92
CA GLU A 35 7.17 13.03 6.96
C GLU A 35 6.97 14.54 6.77
N PRO A 36 5.84 14.97 6.15
CA PRO A 36 5.59 16.37 5.86
C PRO A 36 5.61 17.25 7.12
N GLY A 37 6.26 18.41 7.04
CA GLY A 37 6.34 19.38 8.15
C GLY A 37 7.27 18.98 9.30
N ARG A 38 8.00 17.87 9.19
CA ARG A 38 9.00 17.45 10.17
C ARG A 38 10.40 17.83 9.71
N LYS A 39 11.19 18.50 10.58
CA LYS A 39 12.63 18.75 10.33
C LYS A 39 13.45 17.45 10.38
N LYS A 40 13.07 16.53 11.28
CA LYS A 40 13.66 15.20 11.40
C LYS A 40 12.73 14.15 10.80
N GLN A 41 13.27 13.32 9.96
CA GLN A 41 12.58 12.24 9.25
C GLN A 41 12.79 10.92 10.01
N TRP A 42 12.15 10.79 11.18
CA TRP A 42 12.40 9.67 12.10
C TRP A 42 12.14 8.30 11.48
N ALA A 43 11.08 8.16 10.70
CA ALA A 43 10.77 6.88 10.07
C ALA A 43 11.79 6.56 8.98
N HIS A 44 12.18 7.54 8.15
CA HIS A 44 13.24 7.38 7.15
C HIS A 44 14.58 7.02 7.81
N ASP A 45 14.99 7.78 8.84
CA ASP A 45 16.23 7.54 9.58
C ASP A 45 16.25 6.12 10.19
N CYS A 46 15.11 5.68 10.73
CA CYS A 46 14.96 4.32 11.27
C CYS A 46 15.10 3.26 10.18
N TYR A 47 14.44 3.46 9.04
CA TYR A 47 14.52 2.57 7.89
C TYR A 47 15.95 2.43 7.39
N VAL A 48 16.62 3.56 7.13
CA VAL A 48 18.00 3.62 6.64
C VAL A 48 18.97 2.96 7.64
N ARG A 49 18.79 3.23 8.93
CA ARG A 49 19.61 2.60 9.98
C ARG A 49 19.50 1.08 9.99
N HIS A 50 18.34 0.54 9.66
CA HIS A 50 18.08 -0.89 9.71
C HIS A 50 18.45 -1.62 8.41
N PHE A 51 18.19 -1.00 7.26
CA PHE A 51 18.30 -1.63 5.93
C PHE A 51 19.37 -1.01 5.03
N GLY A 52 19.97 0.11 5.42
CA GLY A 52 20.81 0.92 4.56
C GLY A 52 20.01 1.85 3.66
N ASP A 53 20.67 2.88 3.15
CA ASP A 53 20.13 3.77 2.12
C ASP A 53 20.44 3.22 0.72
N ILE A 54 19.62 3.59 -0.23
CA ILE A 54 19.73 3.15 -1.63
C ILE A 54 20.02 4.36 -2.52
N ASP A 55 19.40 5.52 -2.22
CA ASP A 55 19.40 6.68 -3.09
C ASP A 55 19.03 7.93 -2.26
N GLU A 56 19.66 9.07 -2.50
CA GLU A 56 19.38 10.34 -1.81
C GLU A 56 17.94 10.84 -1.96
N ARG A 57 17.19 10.33 -2.95
CA ARG A 57 15.78 10.68 -3.19
C ARG A 57 14.81 9.91 -2.32
N THR A 58 15.26 8.91 -1.58
CA THR A 58 14.39 8.06 -0.73
C THR A 58 13.77 8.84 0.43
N GLY A 59 14.45 9.88 0.92
CA GLY A 59 14.00 10.80 1.97
C GLY A 59 13.27 12.03 1.47
N GLN A 60 12.84 12.08 0.20
CA GLN A 60 12.12 13.23 -0.37
C GLN A 60 10.62 12.94 -0.47
N ASP A 61 9.83 14.03 -0.56
CA ASP A 61 8.41 13.90 -0.88
C ASP A 61 8.23 13.20 -2.22
N ILE A 62 7.54 12.06 -2.22
CA ILE A 62 7.30 11.28 -3.42
C ILE A 62 6.60 12.11 -4.52
N ALA A 63 5.84 13.14 -4.18
CA ALA A 63 5.23 14.03 -5.16
C ALA A 63 6.26 14.80 -5.98
N SER A 64 7.44 15.10 -5.41
CA SER A 64 8.54 15.81 -6.07
C SER A 64 9.50 14.92 -6.84
N VAL A 65 9.48 13.59 -6.59
CA VAL A 65 10.37 12.64 -7.25
C VAL A 65 9.91 12.36 -8.68
N ASP A 66 10.83 12.40 -9.64
CA ASP A 66 10.57 11.92 -11.00
C ASP A 66 10.36 10.40 -10.99
N LYS A 67 9.15 9.96 -11.33
CA LYS A 67 8.77 8.55 -11.32
C LYS A 67 9.53 7.72 -12.36
N THR A 68 9.99 8.34 -13.44
CA THR A 68 10.76 7.65 -14.48
C THR A 68 12.16 7.27 -13.99
N ALA A 69 12.70 8.02 -13.04
CA ALA A 69 14.01 7.78 -12.43
C ALA A 69 14.01 6.68 -11.35
N ILE A 70 12.84 6.22 -10.91
CA ILE A 70 12.73 5.06 -10.00
C ILE A 70 13.19 3.80 -10.77
N PRO A 71 13.99 2.90 -10.18
CA PRO A 71 14.37 1.64 -10.83
C PRO A 71 13.17 0.78 -11.24
N ASP A 72 13.31 0.01 -12.31
CA ASP A 72 12.30 -0.98 -12.71
C ASP A 72 12.19 -2.06 -11.64
N HIS A 73 10.97 -2.49 -11.37
CA HIS A 73 10.68 -3.44 -10.30
C HIS A 73 9.50 -4.35 -10.66
N THR A 74 9.45 -5.51 -10.04
CA THR A 74 8.39 -6.49 -10.28
C THR A 74 7.19 -6.31 -9.35
N LEU A 75 7.41 -5.74 -8.18
CA LEU A 75 6.38 -5.52 -7.17
C LEU A 75 6.46 -4.09 -6.63
N LEU A 76 5.36 -3.36 -6.73
CA LEU A 76 5.15 -2.10 -6.01
C LEU A 76 4.40 -2.41 -4.71
N VAL A 77 4.95 -1.97 -3.57
CA VAL A 77 4.24 -2.05 -2.28
C VAL A 77 4.10 -0.66 -1.67
N GLY A 78 3.08 -0.46 -0.83
CA GLY A 78 2.92 0.80 -0.12
C GLY A 78 1.75 0.84 0.84
N GLY A 79 1.97 1.46 2.01
CA GLY A 79 0.96 1.79 3.00
C GLY A 79 0.70 3.28 3.00
N PHE A 80 -0.16 3.78 2.13
CA PHE A 80 -0.36 5.22 2.00
C PHE A 80 -1.29 5.79 3.09
N PRO A 81 -0.94 6.98 3.66
CA PRO A 81 -1.68 7.56 4.78
C PRO A 81 -3.14 7.90 4.42
N CYS A 82 -4.05 7.54 5.32
CA CYS A 82 -5.49 7.75 5.19
C CYS A 82 -6.01 9.01 5.90
N GLN A 83 -5.15 10.01 6.13
CA GLN A 83 -5.50 11.12 7.03
C GLN A 83 -6.61 12.05 6.53
N ASN A 84 -6.87 12.13 5.23
CA ASN A 84 -8.00 12.90 4.68
C ASN A 84 -9.29 12.10 4.57
N TYR A 85 -9.23 10.80 4.83
CA TYR A 85 -10.40 9.91 4.93
C TYR A 85 -10.95 9.87 6.37
N SER A 86 -10.42 10.70 7.30
CA SER A 86 -10.83 10.71 8.71
C SER A 86 -12.20 11.38 8.89
N VAL A 87 -13.14 10.66 9.49
CA VAL A 87 -14.46 11.20 9.90
C VAL A 87 -14.33 12.33 10.94
N ALA A 88 -13.19 12.42 11.63
CA ALA A 88 -12.88 13.48 12.60
C ALA A 88 -12.23 14.72 11.98
N ALA A 89 -11.83 14.68 10.71
CA ALA A 89 -11.37 15.86 10.01
C ALA A 89 -12.58 16.78 9.73
N SER A 90 -12.44 18.08 10.02
CA SER A 90 -13.44 19.11 9.82
C SER A 90 -14.10 19.01 8.43
N LYS A 91 -15.29 19.65 8.26
CA LYS A 91 -16.09 19.69 7.03
C LYS A 91 -15.34 20.05 5.73
N SER A 92 -14.04 20.33 5.81
CA SER A 92 -13.13 20.64 4.70
C SER A 92 -12.33 19.45 4.16
N SER A 93 -12.48 18.24 4.69
CA SER A 93 -11.74 17.06 4.19
C SER A 93 -12.31 16.59 2.85
N LYS A 94 -11.57 16.86 1.79
CA LYS A 94 -11.98 16.64 0.38
C LYS A 94 -11.70 15.23 -0.15
N GLY A 95 -11.40 14.25 0.70
CA GLY A 95 -11.08 12.89 0.25
C GLY A 95 -9.87 12.88 -0.69
N ILE A 96 -9.98 12.16 -1.82
CA ILE A 96 -8.92 12.05 -2.85
C ILE A 96 -8.60 13.40 -3.54
N GLU A 97 -9.49 14.38 -3.44
CA GLU A 97 -9.31 15.74 -4.00
C GLU A 97 -8.52 16.67 -3.05
N GLY A 98 -8.27 16.26 -1.79
CA GLY A 98 -7.48 17.03 -0.83
C GLY A 98 -5.96 16.87 -1.04
N GLU A 99 -5.14 17.75 -0.39
CA GLU A 99 -3.67 17.71 -0.46
C GLU A 99 -3.08 16.32 -0.15
N LYS A 100 -3.72 15.55 0.73
CA LYS A 100 -3.27 14.21 1.10
C LYS A 100 -3.87 13.10 0.20
N GLY A 101 -4.87 13.41 -0.60
CA GLY A 101 -5.28 12.62 -1.75
C GLY A 101 -4.21 12.64 -2.85
N ALA A 102 -3.31 13.62 -2.84
CA ALA A 102 -2.14 13.70 -3.69
C ALA A 102 -1.25 12.45 -3.62
N LEU A 103 -1.21 11.74 -2.48
CA LEU A 103 -0.39 10.53 -2.31
C LEU A 103 -0.87 9.35 -3.17
N TRP A 104 -2.20 9.21 -3.35
CA TRP A 104 -2.74 8.26 -4.32
C TRP A 104 -2.28 8.57 -5.75
N TRP A 105 -2.27 9.84 -6.12
CA TRP A 105 -1.83 10.26 -7.45
C TRP A 105 -0.35 9.94 -7.68
N SER A 106 0.48 10.06 -6.65
CA SER A 106 1.89 9.63 -6.74
C SER A 106 2.04 8.12 -6.97
N ILE A 107 1.17 7.30 -6.35
CA ILE A 107 1.11 5.85 -6.65
C ILE A 107 0.71 5.64 -8.11
N ARG A 108 -0.40 6.26 -8.56
CA ARG A 108 -0.86 6.16 -9.94
C ARG A 108 0.22 6.56 -10.94
N ASP A 109 0.90 7.66 -10.70
CA ASP A 109 1.94 8.16 -11.60
C ASP A 109 3.16 7.21 -11.63
N THR A 110 3.49 6.58 -10.50
CA THR A 110 4.49 5.51 -10.48
C THR A 110 4.03 4.29 -11.29
N LEU A 111 2.75 3.90 -11.16
CA LEU A 111 2.18 2.80 -11.96
C LEU A 111 2.19 3.13 -13.47
N ILE A 112 1.94 4.37 -13.86
CA ILE A 112 2.01 4.82 -15.25
C ILE A 112 3.45 4.73 -15.78
N ALA A 113 4.41 5.24 -15.00
CA ALA A 113 5.80 5.34 -15.42
C ALA A 113 6.50 3.97 -15.47
N LYS A 114 6.23 3.08 -14.49
CA LYS A 114 7.01 1.86 -14.28
C LYS A 114 6.27 0.57 -14.65
N ARG A 115 4.95 0.56 -14.67
CA ARG A 115 4.13 -0.60 -15.06
C ARG A 115 4.54 -1.91 -14.36
N PRO A 116 4.75 -1.94 -13.03
CA PRO A 116 5.18 -3.16 -12.37
C PRO A 116 4.15 -4.28 -12.56
N PRO A 117 4.57 -5.54 -12.77
CA PRO A 117 3.65 -6.66 -12.93
C PRO A 117 2.69 -6.87 -11.76
N PHE A 118 3.12 -6.52 -10.54
CA PHE A 118 2.35 -6.73 -9.32
C PHE A 118 2.33 -5.47 -8.44
N VAL A 119 1.23 -5.30 -7.73
CA VAL A 119 1.02 -4.21 -6.78
C VAL A 119 0.44 -4.79 -5.50
N LEU A 120 0.92 -4.34 -4.34
CA LEU A 120 0.36 -4.67 -3.03
C LEU A 120 0.27 -3.40 -2.19
N LEU A 121 -0.94 -2.93 -1.97
CA LEU A 121 -1.19 -1.73 -1.17
C LEU A 121 -1.91 -2.07 0.12
N GLU A 122 -1.59 -1.32 1.16
CA GLU A 122 -2.25 -1.37 2.45
C GLU A 122 -2.99 -0.05 2.71
N ASN A 123 -4.14 -0.15 3.35
CA ASN A 123 -4.83 1.01 3.88
C ASN A 123 -5.78 0.60 5.01
N VAL A 124 -6.31 1.58 5.73
CA VAL A 124 -7.28 1.34 6.80
C VAL A 124 -8.71 1.20 6.24
N ASP A 125 -9.63 0.60 7.01
CA ASP A 125 -11.02 0.32 6.62
C ASP A 125 -11.82 1.57 6.20
N ARG A 126 -11.40 2.73 6.65
CA ARG A 126 -12.03 4.02 6.29
C ARG A 126 -11.99 4.31 4.79
N LEU A 127 -11.01 3.77 4.05
CA LEU A 127 -10.94 3.93 2.60
C LEU A 127 -12.24 3.49 1.92
N LEU A 128 -12.81 2.36 2.35
CA LEU A 128 -14.09 1.85 1.80
C LEU A 128 -15.30 2.72 2.14
N LYS A 129 -15.15 3.68 3.04
CA LYS A 129 -16.23 4.58 3.50
C LYS A 129 -15.98 6.04 3.12
N SER A 130 -14.91 6.32 2.38
CA SER A 130 -14.50 7.67 1.99
C SER A 130 -15.05 8.07 0.62
N PRO A 131 -15.40 9.38 0.45
CA PRO A 131 -15.65 10.35 1.48
C PRO A 131 -16.98 10.11 2.21
N ALA A 132 -17.18 10.70 3.39
CA ALA A 132 -18.39 10.49 4.18
C ALA A 132 -19.69 10.84 3.42
N SER A 133 -19.62 11.84 2.53
CA SER A 133 -20.74 12.29 1.68
C SER A 133 -21.06 11.36 0.50
N GLN A 134 -20.09 10.56 0.06
CA GLN A 134 -20.21 9.65 -1.09
C GLN A 134 -19.42 8.37 -0.80
N ARG A 135 -19.95 7.55 0.10
CA ARG A 135 -19.26 6.34 0.58
C ARG A 135 -18.75 5.45 -0.54
N GLY A 136 -17.45 5.15 -0.50
CA GLY A 136 -16.79 4.27 -1.46
C GLY A 136 -16.33 4.95 -2.76
N ARG A 137 -16.65 6.24 -2.98
CA ARG A 137 -16.23 6.96 -4.19
C ARG A 137 -14.72 6.94 -4.39
N ASP A 138 -13.96 7.24 -3.33
CA ASP A 138 -12.50 7.32 -3.44
C ASP A 138 -11.89 5.96 -3.80
N PHE A 139 -12.38 4.89 -3.19
CA PHE A 139 -11.97 3.53 -3.55
C PHE A 139 -12.40 3.17 -4.98
N GLY A 140 -13.61 3.56 -5.40
CA GLY A 140 -14.08 3.40 -6.78
C GLY A 140 -13.18 4.10 -7.81
N VAL A 141 -12.69 5.31 -7.50
CA VAL A 141 -11.72 6.03 -8.34
C VAL A 141 -10.42 5.24 -8.45
N MET A 142 -9.90 4.70 -7.34
CA MET A 142 -8.70 3.87 -7.35
C MET A 142 -8.87 2.62 -8.22
N LEU A 143 -9.99 1.91 -8.08
CA LEU A 143 -10.31 0.74 -8.91
C LEU A 143 -10.39 1.10 -10.40
N THR A 144 -10.99 2.25 -10.73
CA THR A 144 -11.06 2.75 -12.10
C THR A 144 -9.67 3.03 -12.67
N CYS A 145 -8.79 3.67 -11.89
CA CYS A 145 -7.41 3.91 -12.30
C CYS A 145 -6.67 2.59 -12.57
N PHE A 146 -6.81 1.58 -11.69
CA PHE A 146 -6.21 0.26 -11.91
C PHE A 146 -6.73 -0.40 -13.20
N ALA A 147 -8.05 -0.36 -13.41
CA ALA A 147 -8.66 -0.94 -14.62
C ALA A 147 -8.14 -0.25 -15.90
N GLN A 148 -8.06 1.10 -15.91
CA GLN A 148 -7.52 1.86 -17.05
C GLN A 148 -6.04 1.54 -17.31
N LEU A 149 -5.27 1.19 -16.28
CA LEU A 149 -3.88 0.77 -16.40
C LEU A 149 -3.72 -0.72 -16.73
N GLY A 150 -4.82 -1.47 -16.88
CA GLY A 150 -4.80 -2.89 -17.24
C GLY A 150 -4.48 -3.81 -16.07
N TYR A 151 -4.78 -3.41 -14.83
CA TYR A 151 -4.63 -4.27 -13.65
C TYR A 151 -5.95 -4.92 -13.26
N ASN A 152 -5.91 -6.21 -12.98
CA ASN A 152 -6.96 -6.90 -12.23
C ASN A 152 -6.72 -6.70 -10.73
N VAL A 153 -7.75 -6.35 -9.98
CA VAL A 153 -7.64 -6.01 -8.56
C VAL A 153 -8.40 -6.99 -7.70
N GLU A 154 -7.76 -7.47 -6.63
CA GLU A 154 -8.40 -8.14 -5.51
C GLU A 154 -8.18 -7.30 -4.24
N TRP A 155 -9.13 -7.31 -3.32
CA TRP A 155 -8.95 -6.67 -2.01
C TRP A 155 -9.54 -7.53 -0.89
N ARG A 156 -8.94 -7.44 0.29
CA ARG A 156 -9.39 -8.15 1.48
C ARG A 156 -9.29 -7.26 2.70
N VAL A 157 -10.23 -7.45 3.62
CA VAL A 157 -10.13 -6.91 4.98
C VAL A 157 -9.39 -7.95 5.82
N VAL A 158 -8.23 -7.58 6.35
CA VAL A 158 -7.44 -8.42 7.23
C VAL A 158 -7.49 -7.83 8.63
N ASN A 159 -7.93 -8.62 9.61
CA ASN A 159 -7.92 -8.21 11.01
C ASN A 159 -6.57 -8.60 11.62
N ALA A 160 -5.80 -7.61 12.05
CA ALA A 160 -4.50 -7.80 12.67
C ALA A 160 -4.59 -7.91 14.21
N ALA A 161 -5.79 -8.07 14.78
CA ALA A 161 -5.94 -8.27 16.21
C ALA A 161 -5.29 -9.60 16.64
N LEU A 162 -4.37 -9.51 17.59
CA LEU A 162 -3.76 -10.68 18.22
C LEU A 162 -4.82 -11.38 19.10
N PRO A 163 -4.84 -12.73 19.17
CA PRO A 163 -5.73 -13.44 20.08
C PRO A 163 -5.36 -13.11 21.53
N LYS A 164 -6.33 -12.59 22.27
CA LYS A 164 -6.34 -12.29 23.71
C LYS A 164 -5.46 -11.12 24.19
N GLY A 165 -6.09 -10.00 24.46
CA GLY A 165 -5.66 -9.01 25.46
C GLY A 165 -5.05 -7.72 24.93
N ALA A 166 -5.02 -7.47 23.65
CA ALA A 166 -4.63 -6.16 23.12
C ALA A 166 -5.89 -5.42 22.63
N ASP A 167 -6.23 -4.33 23.29
CA ASP A 167 -7.32 -3.40 22.94
C ASP A 167 -6.99 -2.57 21.69
N GLY A 168 -6.64 -3.24 20.60
CA GLY A 168 -6.26 -2.58 19.35
C GLY A 168 -6.79 -3.31 18.12
N PHE A 169 -7.99 -2.95 17.66
CA PHE A 169 -8.49 -3.41 16.37
C PHE A 169 -7.84 -2.62 15.26
N SER A 170 -6.88 -3.21 14.56
CA SER A 170 -6.37 -2.69 13.30
C SER A 170 -6.93 -3.53 12.15
N TYR A 171 -7.85 -2.96 11.39
CA TYR A 171 -8.27 -3.55 10.12
C TYR A 171 -7.32 -3.06 9.04
N LEU A 172 -6.65 -4.00 8.41
CA LEU A 172 -5.76 -3.78 7.28
C LEU A 172 -6.51 -4.15 6.00
N HIS A 173 -6.56 -3.25 5.03
CA HIS A 173 -7.04 -3.58 3.69
C HIS A 173 -5.84 -3.87 2.79
N ALA A 174 -5.69 -5.12 2.36
CA ALA A 174 -4.75 -5.47 1.33
C ALA A 174 -5.44 -5.33 -0.04
N ILE A 175 -4.89 -4.48 -0.88
CA ILE A 175 -5.30 -4.29 -2.28
C ILE A 175 -4.17 -4.84 -3.13
N THR A 176 -4.44 -5.91 -3.87
CA THR A 176 -3.48 -6.51 -4.78
C THR A 176 -3.88 -6.21 -6.22
N GLY A 177 -2.96 -5.65 -6.99
CA GLY A 177 -3.12 -5.44 -8.42
C GLY A 177 -2.18 -6.35 -9.20
N ARG A 178 -2.67 -6.90 -10.32
CA ARG A 178 -1.89 -7.72 -11.22
C ARG A 178 -2.10 -7.26 -12.65
N ALA A 179 -1.00 -6.99 -13.37
CA ALA A 179 -1.08 -6.71 -14.79
C ALA A 179 -1.72 -7.89 -15.56
N MET A 180 -2.52 -7.61 -16.57
CA MET A 180 -3.16 -8.64 -17.39
C MET A 180 -2.14 -9.63 -17.93
N GLY A 181 -2.46 -10.94 -17.87
CA GLY A 181 -1.58 -12.01 -18.32
C GLY A 181 -0.57 -12.54 -17.27
N GLN A 182 -0.46 -11.91 -16.10
CA GLN A 182 0.44 -12.40 -15.04
C GLN A 182 -0.23 -13.47 -14.15
N PRO A 183 0.47 -14.52 -13.71
CA PRO A 183 -0.09 -15.55 -12.83
C PRO A 183 -0.24 -15.03 -11.39
N TRP A 184 -1.36 -15.39 -10.72
CA TRP A 184 -1.58 -15.03 -9.30
C TRP A 184 -0.62 -15.74 -8.34
N ASP A 185 -0.11 -16.90 -8.70
CA ASP A 185 0.77 -17.68 -7.82
C ASP A 185 2.08 -16.99 -7.47
N PHE A 186 2.49 -15.98 -8.25
CA PHE A 186 3.67 -15.19 -7.97
C PHE A 186 3.58 -14.40 -6.66
N LEU A 187 2.36 -13.94 -6.29
CA LEU A 187 2.09 -13.18 -5.06
C LEU A 187 1.62 -14.07 -3.88
N ARG A 188 1.70 -15.39 -3.97
CA ARG A 188 1.47 -16.24 -2.80
C ARG A 188 2.48 -15.92 -1.71
N LEU A 189 2.22 -14.83 -0.99
CA LEU A 189 2.77 -14.60 0.32
C LEU A 189 2.18 -15.68 1.20
N ARG A 190 2.99 -16.67 1.59
CA ARG A 190 2.58 -17.61 2.64
C ARG A 190 2.20 -16.74 3.83
N THR A 191 0.92 -16.62 4.13
CA THR A 191 0.43 -16.05 5.37
C THR A 191 0.90 -16.94 6.49
N CYS A 192 2.12 -16.69 6.95
CA CYS A 192 2.59 -17.21 8.22
C CYS A 192 1.78 -16.52 9.29
N CYS A 193 0.99 -17.29 10.05
CA CYS A 193 0.17 -16.88 11.18
C CYS A 193 -1.20 -16.24 10.87
N CYS A 194 -2.12 -17.03 10.31
CA CYS A 194 -3.51 -17.05 10.77
C CYS A 194 -4.08 -18.42 10.42
N ARG A 195 -4.19 -19.32 11.38
CA ARG A 195 -5.13 -20.43 11.26
C ARG A 195 -6.51 -19.81 11.08
N THR A 196 -6.99 -19.81 9.87
CA THR A 196 -8.39 -19.55 9.57
C THR A 196 -9.17 -20.76 10.06
N ASP A 197 -9.89 -20.57 11.15
CA ASP A 197 -10.94 -21.49 11.54
C ASP A 197 -12.01 -21.44 10.44
N SER A 198 -12.13 -22.54 9.71
CA SER A 198 -13.03 -22.68 8.57
C SER A 198 -14.44 -22.95 9.08
N SER A 199 -15.18 -21.92 9.39
CA SER A 199 -16.65 -21.99 9.46
C SER A 199 -17.22 -21.27 8.23
N HIS A 200 -17.36 -22.01 7.14
CA HIS A 200 -18.17 -21.62 5.99
C HIS A 200 -19.63 -21.43 6.43
N LYS A 201 -20.06 -20.18 6.57
CA LYS A 201 -21.48 -19.85 6.46
C LYS A 201 -21.79 -19.57 4.99
N HIS A 202 -22.43 -20.53 4.35
CA HIS A 202 -23.10 -20.35 3.08
C HIS A 202 -24.14 -19.25 3.21
N PHE A 203 -23.99 -18.17 2.42
CA PHE A 203 -25.11 -17.29 2.10
C PHE A 203 -25.75 -17.81 0.82
N PRO A 204 -27.07 -18.04 0.78
CA PRO A 204 -27.76 -18.36 -0.45
C PRO A 204 -27.78 -17.12 -1.36
N ALA A 205 -27.55 -17.36 -2.64
CA ALA A 205 -27.73 -16.37 -3.68
C ALA A 205 -29.23 -15.98 -3.85
N PRO A 206 -29.53 -14.75 -4.33
CA PRO A 206 -30.89 -14.30 -4.57
C PRO A 206 -31.56 -15.06 -5.72
#